data_0203d3fec5081edf05b942cb3eece2c6
#
_entry.id   0203d3fec5081edf05b942cb3eece2c6
#
_cell.length_a   1.000
_cell.length_b   1.000
_cell.length_c   1.000
_cell.angle_alpha   90.00
_cell.angle_beta   90.00
_cell.angle_gamma   90.00
#
_symmetry.space_group_name_H-M   'P 1'
#
loop_
_entity.id
_entity.type
_entity.pdbx_description
1 polymer ?
#
loop_
_entity_poly.entity_id
_entity_poly.type
_entity_poly.pdbx_seq_one_letter_code
_entity_poly.pdbx_strand_id
1 'polypeptide(L)'
;MNRPMIRREKFTFTNQDGEDLAGLLELPETEPFAYALFAHCFTCSKNIGAASRVSRILAARGIAVLRFDFTGLGNSEGDFANTNFTSNVQDLISAANAIQNRFCAPSMLLGHSLGGAAVLFAARDLPDVQAVVTVAAPSEPEHVTHLFAHHHQSIYDDGFAEVNLAGRQFTITRQFLEDIAEHSLLDNLHNMHKALLIMHSPEDEVVDI
;
A
#
# COMPACT_ATOMS: atom_id res chain seq x y z
N MET A 1 -22.66 17.28 19.10
CA MET A 1 -21.46 17.62 18.30
C MET A 1 -21.73 17.21 16.87
N ASN A 2 -21.78 18.16 15.93
CA ASN A 2 -21.91 17.82 14.52
C ASN A 2 -20.69 17.00 14.10
N ARG A 3 -20.91 15.83 13.49
CA ARG A 3 -19.80 15.10 12.83
C ARG A 3 -19.32 15.98 11.69
N PRO A 4 -18.00 16.23 11.58
CA PRO A 4 -17.47 16.97 10.44
C PRO A 4 -17.88 16.23 9.16
N MET A 5 -18.44 16.96 8.21
CA MET A 5 -18.79 16.40 6.90
C MET A 5 -17.51 16.14 6.14
N ILE A 6 -17.42 14.99 5.51
CA ILE A 6 -16.34 14.62 4.60
C ILE A 6 -16.94 14.37 3.22
N ARG A 7 -16.23 14.78 2.18
CA ARG A 7 -16.57 14.46 0.80
C ARG A 7 -15.77 13.24 0.35
N ARG A 8 -16.31 12.52 -0.59
CA ARG A 8 -15.67 11.36 -1.16
C ARG A 8 -15.75 11.44 -2.67
N GLU A 9 -14.60 11.28 -3.33
CA GLU A 9 -14.50 11.35 -4.78
C GLU A 9 -13.79 10.10 -5.32
N LYS A 10 -14.29 9.56 -6.44
CA LYS A 10 -13.52 8.57 -7.19
C LYS A 10 -12.29 9.23 -7.78
N PHE A 11 -11.17 8.55 -7.70
CA PHE A 11 -9.90 9.05 -8.18
C PHE A 11 -9.19 7.95 -8.98
N THR A 12 -9.29 8.00 -10.28
CA THR A 12 -8.58 7.09 -11.18
C THR A 12 -7.30 7.77 -11.63
N PHE A 13 -6.22 6.99 -11.71
CA PHE A 13 -4.94 7.43 -12.23
C PHE A 13 -4.24 6.26 -12.92
N THR A 14 -3.39 6.58 -13.89
CA THR A 14 -2.65 5.57 -14.65
C THR A 14 -1.28 5.34 -14.01
N ASN A 15 -0.87 4.08 -13.85
CA ASN A 15 0.44 3.71 -13.37
C ASN A 15 1.50 3.78 -14.48
N GLN A 16 2.75 3.42 -14.17
CA GLN A 16 3.86 3.44 -15.14
C GLN A 16 3.69 2.47 -16.31
N ASP A 17 2.91 1.40 -16.13
CA ASP A 17 2.67 0.35 -17.13
C ASP A 17 1.45 0.66 -18.00
N GLY A 18 0.79 1.81 -17.78
CA GLY A 18 -0.38 2.24 -18.52
C GLY A 18 -1.70 1.70 -18.01
N GLU A 19 -1.72 1.03 -16.86
CA GLU A 19 -2.92 0.47 -16.24
C GLU A 19 -3.65 1.52 -15.40
N ASP A 20 -4.98 1.56 -15.48
CA ASP A 20 -5.80 2.48 -14.69
C ASP A 20 -6.05 1.92 -13.29
N LEU A 21 -5.57 2.62 -12.27
CA LEU A 21 -5.74 2.26 -10.87
C LEU A 21 -6.91 3.00 -10.23
N ALA A 22 -7.75 2.22 -9.54
CA ALA A 22 -8.97 2.71 -8.94
C ALA A 22 -8.74 3.21 -7.51
N GLY A 23 -8.82 4.51 -7.32
CA GLY A 23 -8.69 5.17 -6.04
C GLY A 23 -10.01 5.76 -5.51
N LEU A 24 -9.97 6.13 -4.24
CA LEU A 24 -11.01 6.85 -3.53
C LEU A 24 -10.37 7.90 -2.64
N LEU A 25 -10.65 9.17 -2.94
CA LEU A 25 -10.15 10.32 -2.21
C LEU A 25 -11.17 10.75 -1.16
N GLU A 26 -10.81 10.66 0.11
CA GLU A 26 -11.57 11.21 1.23
C GLU A 26 -11.09 12.63 1.49
N LEU A 27 -11.97 13.60 1.34
CA LEU A 27 -11.69 15.03 1.45
C LEU A 27 -12.36 15.64 2.68
N PRO A 28 -11.71 16.56 3.39
CA PRO A 28 -12.38 17.39 4.38
C PRO A 28 -13.43 18.31 3.72
N GLU A 29 -14.29 18.90 4.51
CA GLU A 29 -15.26 19.90 4.06
C GLU A 29 -14.59 21.21 3.63
N THR A 30 -13.51 21.56 4.32
CA THR A 30 -12.65 22.72 4.04
C THR A 30 -11.46 22.33 3.17
N GLU A 31 -10.70 23.33 2.73
CA GLU A 31 -9.43 23.09 2.04
C GLU A 31 -8.52 22.21 2.89
N PRO A 32 -7.96 21.09 2.35
CA PRO A 32 -7.02 20.28 3.07
C PRO A 32 -5.72 21.03 3.36
N PHE A 33 -5.19 20.89 4.57
CA PHE A 33 -3.87 21.42 4.88
C PHE A 33 -2.74 20.42 4.56
N ALA A 34 -3.08 19.14 4.31
CA ALA A 34 -2.15 18.09 3.92
C ALA A 34 -2.87 17.00 3.11
N TYR A 35 -2.08 16.28 2.31
CA TYR A 35 -2.51 15.09 1.58
C TYR A 35 -1.74 13.87 2.05
N ALA A 36 -2.42 12.73 2.09
CA ALA A 36 -1.86 11.44 2.48
C ALA A 36 -2.26 10.33 1.51
N LEU A 37 -1.41 9.29 1.39
CA LEU A 37 -1.74 8.05 0.71
C LEU A 37 -1.91 6.92 1.74
N PHE A 38 -2.84 6.00 1.47
CA PHE A 38 -3.02 4.79 2.26
C PHE A 38 -2.85 3.53 1.40
N ALA A 39 -1.82 2.75 1.69
CA ALA A 39 -1.52 1.45 1.09
C ALA A 39 -2.16 0.32 1.89
N HIS A 40 -2.97 -0.51 1.24
CA HIS A 40 -3.60 -1.68 1.87
C HIS A 40 -2.66 -2.90 1.90
N CYS A 41 -3.07 -3.96 2.62
CA CYS A 41 -2.33 -5.21 2.75
C CYS A 41 -2.31 -6.06 1.46
N PHE A 42 -1.43 -7.08 1.46
CA PHE A 42 -1.33 -8.06 0.38
C PHE A 42 -2.70 -8.68 0.07
N THR A 43 -3.07 -8.73 -1.19
CA THR A 43 -4.36 -9.27 -1.68
C THR A 43 -5.63 -8.61 -1.13
N CYS A 44 -5.51 -7.47 -0.43
CA CYS A 44 -6.66 -6.73 0.09
C CYS A 44 -7.30 -5.79 -0.96
N SER A 45 -7.98 -4.77 -0.50
CA SER A 45 -8.46 -3.66 -1.34
C SER A 45 -8.52 -2.35 -0.55
N LYS A 46 -8.66 -1.24 -1.26
CA LYS A 46 -8.85 0.11 -0.66
C LYS A 46 -10.05 0.20 0.30
N ASN A 47 -10.96 -0.79 0.27
CA ASN A 47 -12.20 -0.78 1.06
C ASN A 47 -12.11 -1.54 2.38
N ILE A 48 -10.95 -2.06 2.79
CA ILE A 48 -10.79 -2.67 4.10
C ILE A 48 -11.19 -1.70 5.21
N GLY A 49 -11.76 -2.25 6.30
CA GLY A 49 -12.32 -1.45 7.38
C GLY A 49 -11.33 -0.48 8.03
N ALA A 50 -10.08 -0.91 8.23
CA ALA A 50 -9.01 -0.07 8.78
C ALA A 50 -8.71 1.13 7.88
N ALA A 51 -8.41 0.90 6.59
CA ALA A 51 -8.13 1.96 5.62
C ALA A 51 -9.27 2.97 5.56
N SER A 52 -10.51 2.49 5.44
CA SER A 52 -11.70 3.34 5.35
C SER A 52 -11.94 4.17 6.61
N ARG A 53 -11.70 3.61 7.81
CA ARG A 53 -11.89 4.34 9.08
C ARG A 53 -10.81 5.39 9.28
N VAL A 54 -9.54 5.01 9.09
CA VAL A 54 -8.40 5.92 9.25
C VAL A 54 -8.52 7.09 8.29
N SER A 55 -8.76 6.82 7.00
CA SER A 55 -8.89 7.86 5.97
C SER A 55 -10.00 8.87 6.31
N ARG A 56 -11.17 8.39 6.76
CA ARG A 56 -12.27 9.29 7.17
C ARG A 56 -11.95 10.11 8.43
N ILE A 57 -11.25 9.52 9.40
CA ILE A 57 -10.85 10.22 10.60
C ILE A 57 -9.84 11.32 10.28
N LEU A 58 -8.88 11.06 9.40
CA LEU A 58 -7.90 12.04 8.94
C LEU A 58 -8.58 13.15 8.12
N ALA A 59 -9.49 12.79 7.20
CA ALA A 59 -10.26 13.77 6.43
C ALA A 59 -11.09 14.69 7.35
N ALA A 60 -11.74 14.13 8.38
CA ALA A 60 -12.45 14.91 9.38
C ALA A 60 -11.55 15.86 10.20
N ARG A 61 -10.23 15.71 10.12
CA ARG A 61 -9.21 16.56 10.74
C ARG A 61 -8.43 17.43 9.77
N GLY A 62 -8.88 17.52 8.52
CA GLY A 62 -8.30 18.42 7.52
C GLY A 62 -7.21 17.80 6.64
N ILE A 63 -6.98 16.49 6.71
CA ILE A 63 -5.99 15.78 5.87
C ILE A 63 -6.74 14.99 4.79
N ALA A 64 -6.58 15.34 3.54
CA ALA A 64 -7.13 14.54 2.43
C ALA A 64 -6.38 13.20 2.32
N VAL A 65 -7.10 12.10 2.10
CA VAL A 65 -6.47 10.77 2.03
C VAL A 65 -6.93 10.05 0.76
N LEU A 66 -5.98 9.74 -0.11
CA LEU A 66 -6.19 8.81 -1.21
C LEU A 66 -5.85 7.39 -0.74
N ARG A 67 -6.79 6.49 -0.92
CA ARG A 67 -6.59 5.05 -0.86
C ARG A 67 -6.96 4.45 -2.20
N PHE A 68 -6.18 3.52 -2.69
CA PHE A 68 -6.39 2.93 -4.02
C PHE A 68 -6.17 1.41 -3.97
N ASP A 69 -6.65 0.70 -4.97
CA ASP A 69 -6.34 -0.70 -5.19
C ASP A 69 -5.05 -0.80 -6.00
N PHE A 70 -4.10 -1.61 -5.58
CA PHE A 70 -2.89 -1.93 -6.35
C PHE A 70 -3.25 -2.64 -7.66
N THR A 71 -2.33 -2.63 -8.62
CA THR A 71 -2.46 -3.31 -9.92
C THR A 71 -2.96 -4.75 -9.75
N GLY A 72 -3.97 -5.14 -10.55
CA GLY A 72 -4.57 -6.47 -10.51
C GLY A 72 -5.45 -6.77 -9.30
N LEU A 73 -5.71 -5.78 -8.42
CA LEU A 73 -6.54 -5.94 -7.22
C LEU A 73 -7.78 -5.03 -7.26
N GLY A 74 -8.82 -5.47 -6.60
CA GLY A 74 -10.04 -4.69 -6.38
C GLY A 74 -10.72 -4.25 -7.68
N ASN A 75 -10.68 -2.96 -7.98
CA ASN A 75 -11.24 -2.35 -9.20
C ASN A 75 -10.14 -1.76 -10.11
N SER A 76 -8.88 -1.95 -9.79
CA SER A 76 -7.74 -1.56 -10.63
C SER A 76 -7.58 -2.54 -11.79
N GLU A 77 -7.07 -2.04 -12.90
CA GLU A 77 -6.71 -2.85 -14.06
C GLU A 77 -5.43 -3.65 -13.80
N GLY A 78 -4.99 -4.39 -14.82
CA GLY A 78 -3.82 -5.25 -14.77
C GLY A 78 -4.13 -6.66 -14.26
N ASP A 79 -3.10 -7.49 -14.29
CA ASP A 79 -3.15 -8.86 -13.79
C ASP A 79 -2.22 -9.00 -12.58
N PHE A 80 -2.77 -9.45 -11.46
CA PHE A 80 -2.02 -9.68 -10.22
C PHE A 80 -0.82 -10.62 -10.42
N ALA A 81 -0.94 -11.61 -11.32
CA ALA A 81 0.14 -12.54 -11.64
C ALA A 81 1.40 -11.85 -12.19
N ASN A 82 1.24 -10.67 -12.80
CA ASN A 82 2.34 -9.88 -13.36
C ASN A 82 2.91 -8.86 -12.35
N THR A 83 2.37 -8.79 -11.14
CA THR A 83 2.81 -7.86 -10.11
C THR A 83 3.86 -8.46 -9.19
N ASN A 84 4.62 -7.58 -8.51
CA ASN A 84 5.59 -7.93 -7.49
C ASN A 84 5.70 -6.80 -6.46
N PHE A 85 6.64 -6.90 -5.52
CA PHE A 85 6.81 -5.87 -4.50
C PHE A 85 7.31 -4.55 -5.10
N THR A 86 8.23 -4.60 -6.06
CA THR A 86 8.70 -3.43 -6.81
C THR A 86 7.55 -2.71 -7.50
N SER A 87 6.67 -3.44 -8.21
CA SER A 87 5.52 -2.82 -8.89
C SER A 87 4.54 -2.18 -7.90
N ASN A 88 4.34 -2.75 -6.71
CA ASN A 88 3.52 -2.12 -5.67
C ASN A 88 4.13 -0.80 -5.16
N VAL A 89 5.45 -0.72 -5.01
CA VAL A 89 6.14 0.53 -4.69
C VAL A 89 5.95 1.56 -5.81
N GLN A 90 6.02 1.16 -7.08
CA GLN A 90 5.81 2.03 -8.23
C GLN A 90 4.36 2.51 -8.35
N ASP A 91 3.38 1.68 -8.01
CA ASP A 91 1.97 2.10 -7.93
C ASP A 91 1.79 3.23 -6.89
N LEU A 92 2.48 3.16 -5.74
CA LEU A 92 2.47 4.22 -4.72
C LEU A 92 3.10 5.52 -5.24
N ILE A 93 4.21 5.43 -5.97
CA ILE A 93 4.86 6.59 -6.58
C ILE A 93 3.93 7.22 -7.63
N SER A 94 3.26 6.38 -8.45
CA SER A 94 2.29 6.83 -9.45
C SER A 94 1.09 7.53 -8.79
N ALA A 95 0.58 6.98 -7.66
CA ALA A 95 -0.48 7.61 -6.87
C ALA A 95 -0.05 8.97 -6.30
N ALA A 96 1.18 9.07 -5.81
CA ALA A 96 1.73 10.32 -5.28
C ALA A 96 1.83 11.39 -6.37
N ASN A 97 2.35 11.03 -7.54
CA ASN A 97 2.44 11.91 -8.70
C ASN A 97 1.05 12.36 -9.17
N ALA A 98 0.08 11.45 -9.21
CA ALA A 98 -1.29 11.76 -9.62
C ALA A 98 -1.98 12.76 -8.65
N ILE A 99 -1.79 12.60 -7.34
CA ILE A 99 -2.28 13.57 -6.35
C ILE A 99 -1.56 14.91 -6.50
N GLN A 100 -0.24 14.91 -6.66
CA GLN A 100 0.55 16.13 -6.85
C GLN A 100 0.12 16.90 -8.10
N ASN A 101 -0.13 16.22 -9.21
CA ASN A 101 -0.55 16.85 -10.46
C ASN A 101 -1.93 17.51 -10.36
N ARG A 102 -2.82 17.02 -9.52
CA ARG A 102 -4.19 17.52 -9.38
C ARG A 102 -4.37 18.48 -8.20
N PHE A 103 -3.53 18.36 -7.15
CA PHE A 103 -3.63 19.10 -5.91
C PHE A 103 -2.23 19.49 -5.40
N CYS A 104 -1.74 18.82 -4.37
CA CYS A 104 -0.41 19.00 -3.79
C CYS A 104 0.25 17.64 -3.55
N ALA A 105 1.57 17.61 -3.50
CA ALA A 105 2.31 16.41 -3.15
C ALA A 105 1.86 15.85 -1.78
N PRO A 106 1.71 14.53 -1.64
CA PRO A 106 1.39 13.95 -0.35
C PRO A 106 2.55 14.13 0.62
N SER A 107 2.23 14.63 1.82
CA SER A 107 3.20 14.80 2.91
C SER A 107 3.25 13.62 3.88
N MET A 108 2.31 12.67 3.76
CA MET A 108 2.21 11.52 4.63
C MET A 108 1.88 10.26 3.84
N LEU A 109 2.55 9.16 4.19
CA LEU A 109 2.21 7.81 3.72
C LEU A 109 1.73 6.97 4.91
N LEU A 110 0.69 6.19 4.70
CA LEU A 110 0.20 5.20 5.66
C LEU A 110 0.16 3.83 4.97
N GLY A 111 0.57 2.80 5.66
CA GLY A 111 0.52 1.45 5.10
C GLY A 111 0.14 0.40 6.14
N HIS A 112 -0.61 -0.61 5.70
CA HIS A 112 -1.01 -1.75 6.53
C HIS A 112 -0.38 -3.03 6.01
N SER A 113 0.23 -3.82 6.90
CA SER A 113 0.87 -5.10 6.56
C SER A 113 1.92 -4.90 5.45
N LEU A 114 1.90 -5.66 4.35
CA LEU A 114 2.83 -5.49 3.22
C LEU A 114 2.76 -4.07 2.63
N GLY A 115 1.58 -3.42 2.63
CA GLY A 115 1.47 -2.01 2.26
C GLY A 115 2.26 -1.08 3.20
N GLY A 116 2.48 -1.49 4.46
CA GLY A 116 3.35 -0.80 5.40
C GLY A 116 4.83 -0.88 5.00
N ALA A 117 5.30 -2.05 4.57
CA ALA A 117 6.63 -2.18 3.99
C ALA A 117 6.74 -1.34 2.70
N ALA A 118 5.76 -1.43 1.79
CA ALA A 118 5.78 -0.70 0.52
C ALA A 118 5.86 0.83 0.69
N VAL A 119 5.14 1.42 1.66
CA VAL A 119 5.23 2.88 1.90
C VAL A 119 6.60 3.31 2.44
N LEU A 120 7.30 2.45 3.18
CA LEU A 120 8.67 2.72 3.64
C LEU A 120 9.64 2.77 2.46
N PHE A 121 9.50 1.88 1.48
CA PHE A 121 10.30 1.91 0.25
C PHE A 121 9.95 3.13 -0.62
N ALA A 122 8.66 3.37 -0.88
CA ALA A 122 8.21 4.51 -1.68
C ALA A 122 8.61 5.86 -1.08
N ALA A 123 8.67 5.97 0.24
CA ALA A 123 9.03 7.21 0.92
C ALA A 123 10.43 7.73 0.55
N ARG A 124 11.36 6.86 0.15
CA ARG A 124 12.70 7.26 -0.29
C ARG A 124 12.65 8.11 -1.56
N ASP A 125 11.77 7.73 -2.49
CA ASP A 125 11.67 8.34 -3.82
C ASP A 125 10.62 9.48 -3.87
N LEU A 126 10.00 9.79 -2.73
CA LEU A 126 9.01 10.85 -2.56
C LEU A 126 9.53 11.94 -1.60
N PRO A 127 10.25 12.95 -2.11
CA PRO A 127 10.93 13.94 -1.27
C PRO A 127 9.98 14.79 -0.42
N ASP A 128 8.76 15.04 -0.89
CA ASP A 128 7.75 15.85 -0.19
C ASP A 128 7.10 15.11 0.99
N VAL A 129 7.23 13.80 1.07
CA VAL A 129 6.77 13.01 2.21
C VAL A 129 7.59 13.35 3.44
N GLN A 130 6.93 13.75 4.51
CA GLN A 130 7.54 14.14 5.79
C GLN A 130 7.32 13.08 6.87
N ALA A 131 6.25 12.28 6.77
CA ALA A 131 5.89 11.28 7.75
C ALA A 131 5.42 9.97 7.10
N VAL A 132 5.81 8.86 7.71
CA VAL A 132 5.35 7.51 7.35
C VAL A 132 4.74 6.84 8.57
N VAL A 133 3.59 6.22 8.39
CA VAL A 133 2.89 5.46 9.41
C VAL A 133 2.72 4.02 8.95
N THR A 134 3.18 3.07 9.72
CA THR A 134 2.96 1.64 9.46
C THR A 134 2.06 1.01 10.50
N VAL A 135 1.18 0.12 10.09
CA VAL A 135 0.29 -0.63 10.96
C VAL A 135 0.46 -2.11 10.66
N ALA A 136 0.90 -2.89 11.64
CA ALA A 136 1.15 -4.33 11.52
C ALA A 136 2.00 -4.67 10.28
N ALA A 137 3.06 -3.89 10.04
CA ALA A 137 3.96 -4.10 8.92
C ALA A 137 5.06 -5.09 9.30
N PRO A 138 5.42 -6.04 8.40
CA PRO A 138 6.56 -6.91 8.64
C PRO A 138 7.87 -6.12 8.61
N SER A 139 8.86 -6.62 9.36
CA SER A 139 10.23 -6.08 9.34
C SER A 139 10.96 -6.33 8.02
N GLU A 140 10.56 -7.35 7.27
CA GLU A 140 11.03 -7.64 5.92
C GLU A 140 9.84 -7.99 5.02
N PRO A 141 9.79 -7.47 3.78
CA PRO A 141 8.69 -7.73 2.85
C PRO A 141 8.49 -9.22 2.55
N GLU A 142 9.58 -9.98 2.51
CA GLU A 142 9.60 -11.43 2.23
C GLU A 142 8.71 -12.22 3.21
N HIS A 143 8.44 -11.71 4.42
CA HIS A 143 7.57 -12.36 5.40
C HIS A 143 6.22 -12.79 4.80
N VAL A 144 5.67 -12.05 3.84
CA VAL A 144 4.39 -12.36 3.20
C VAL A 144 4.41 -13.74 2.50
N THR A 145 5.56 -14.23 2.10
CA THR A 145 5.71 -15.52 1.41
C THR A 145 5.36 -16.71 2.30
N HIS A 146 5.38 -16.54 3.64
CA HIS A 146 4.93 -17.56 4.59
C HIS A 146 3.45 -17.95 4.38
N LEU A 147 2.62 -17.05 3.88
CA LEU A 147 1.20 -17.30 3.60
C LEU A 147 0.98 -18.41 2.56
N PHE A 148 1.98 -18.68 1.74
CA PHE A 148 1.95 -19.69 0.68
C PHE A 148 3.23 -20.52 0.61
N ALA A 149 3.93 -20.71 1.73
CA ALA A 149 5.19 -21.46 1.83
C ALA A 149 5.09 -22.88 1.27
N HIS A 150 3.92 -23.53 1.40
CA HIS A 150 3.67 -24.87 0.84
C HIS A 150 3.75 -24.94 -0.70
N HIS A 151 3.65 -23.80 -1.38
CA HIS A 151 3.71 -23.69 -2.83
C HIS A 151 5.08 -23.25 -3.36
N HIS A 152 6.05 -22.93 -2.50
CA HIS A 152 7.36 -22.40 -2.94
C HIS A 152 8.04 -23.34 -3.92
N GLN A 153 8.07 -24.66 -3.62
CA GLN A 153 8.71 -25.63 -4.52
C GLN A 153 8.03 -25.64 -5.91
N SER A 154 6.71 -25.68 -5.97
CA SER A 154 5.96 -25.63 -7.23
C SER A 154 6.21 -24.34 -8.00
N ILE A 155 6.26 -23.18 -7.28
CA ILE A 155 6.54 -21.89 -7.90
C ILE A 155 7.94 -21.87 -8.53
N TYR A 156 8.94 -22.47 -7.87
CA TYR A 156 10.30 -22.53 -8.44
C TYR A 156 10.42 -23.53 -9.59
N ASP A 157 9.74 -24.68 -9.52
CA ASP A 157 9.81 -25.72 -10.54
C ASP A 157 8.98 -25.37 -11.78
N ASP A 158 7.72 -24.93 -11.59
CA ASP A 158 6.75 -24.70 -12.65
C ASP A 158 6.69 -23.22 -13.11
N GLY A 159 7.32 -22.30 -12.35
CA GLY A 159 7.32 -20.88 -12.60
C GLY A 159 6.17 -20.13 -11.93
N PHE A 160 5.13 -20.81 -11.49
CA PHE A 160 3.98 -20.22 -10.77
C PHE A 160 3.22 -21.27 -9.96
N ALA A 161 2.35 -20.81 -9.05
CA ALA A 161 1.33 -21.65 -8.43
C ALA A 161 0.04 -20.85 -8.15
N GLU A 162 -1.09 -21.57 -8.20
CA GLU A 162 -2.37 -21.04 -7.74
C GLU A 162 -2.47 -21.21 -6.22
N VAL A 163 -2.64 -20.11 -5.50
CA VAL A 163 -2.72 -20.10 -4.04
C VAL A 163 -4.04 -19.52 -3.56
N ASN A 164 -4.60 -20.08 -2.49
CA ASN A 164 -5.80 -19.52 -1.87
C ASN A 164 -5.41 -18.60 -0.71
N LEU A 165 -5.66 -17.30 -0.86
CA LEU A 165 -5.38 -16.30 0.16
C LEU A 165 -6.69 -15.62 0.57
N ALA A 166 -7.05 -15.75 1.83
CA ALA A 166 -8.30 -15.21 2.40
C ALA A 166 -9.57 -15.58 1.59
N GLY A 167 -9.63 -16.82 1.07
CA GLY A 167 -10.76 -17.35 0.32
C GLY A 167 -10.83 -16.95 -1.15
N ARG A 168 -9.77 -16.32 -1.69
CA ARG A 168 -9.65 -15.97 -3.10
C ARG A 168 -8.44 -16.67 -3.72
N GLN A 169 -8.55 -17.05 -4.99
CA GLN A 169 -7.45 -17.60 -5.76
C GLN A 169 -6.57 -16.49 -6.32
N PHE A 170 -5.26 -16.70 -6.24
CA PHE A 170 -4.24 -15.83 -6.80
C PHE A 170 -3.16 -16.67 -7.45
N THR A 171 -2.66 -16.23 -8.59
CA THR A 171 -1.46 -16.79 -9.21
C THR A 171 -0.23 -16.07 -8.67
N ILE A 172 0.65 -16.79 -7.98
CA ILE A 172 1.95 -16.29 -7.53
C ILE A 172 3.02 -16.85 -8.45
N THR A 173 3.84 -15.98 -9.00
CA THR A 173 4.90 -16.34 -9.93
C THR A 173 6.26 -16.40 -9.25
N ARG A 174 7.21 -17.08 -9.89
CA ARG A 174 8.63 -17.11 -9.45
C ARG A 174 9.21 -15.71 -9.36
N GLN A 175 8.88 -14.84 -10.32
CA GLN A 175 9.32 -13.45 -10.36
C GLN A 175 8.89 -12.66 -9.10
N PHE A 176 7.70 -12.95 -8.54
CA PHE A 176 7.27 -12.35 -7.28
C PHE A 176 8.21 -12.77 -6.12
N LEU A 177 8.57 -14.05 -6.02
CA LEU A 177 9.47 -14.56 -4.97
C LEU A 177 10.88 -13.99 -5.10
N GLU A 178 11.39 -13.93 -6.32
CA GLU A 178 12.72 -13.39 -6.59
C GLU A 178 12.78 -11.89 -6.28
N ASP A 179 11.82 -11.12 -6.75
CA ASP A 179 11.75 -9.67 -6.51
C ASP A 179 11.65 -9.34 -5.02
N ILE A 180 10.74 -9.98 -4.29
CA ILE A 180 10.52 -9.64 -2.87
C ILE A 180 11.72 -9.98 -1.99
N ALA A 181 12.49 -11.00 -2.34
CA ALA A 181 13.71 -11.42 -1.62
C ALA A 181 14.87 -10.42 -1.80
N GLU A 182 14.85 -9.59 -2.83
CA GLU A 182 15.88 -8.56 -3.07
C GLU A 182 15.68 -7.30 -2.19
N HIS A 183 14.55 -7.19 -1.49
CA HIS A 183 14.20 -6.00 -0.72
C HIS A 183 14.52 -6.17 0.76
N SER A 184 15.55 -5.46 1.24
CA SER A 184 15.87 -5.32 2.66
C SER A 184 15.33 -4.01 3.22
N LEU A 185 14.44 -4.10 4.20
CA LEU A 185 13.89 -2.93 4.86
C LEU A 185 14.95 -2.20 5.71
N LEU A 186 15.83 -2.93 6.37
CA LEU A 186 16.90 -2.34 7.19
C LEU A 186 17.80 -1.44 6.36
N ASP A 187 18.22 -1.89 5.17
CA ASP A 187 19.05 -1.10 4.26
C ASP A 187 18.31 0.16 3.76
N ASN A 188 17.01 0.03 3.54
CA ASN A 188 16.16 1.14 3.12
C ASN A 188 16.00 2.20 4.22
N LEU A 189 15.83 1.80 5.48
CA LEU A 189 15.59 2.70 6.61
C LEU A 189 16.80 3.55 6.98
N HIS A 190 18.03 3.08 6.77
CA HIS A 190 19.25 3.80 7.13
C HIS A 190 19.33 5.22 6.52
N ASN A 191 18.69 5.44 5.38
CA ASN A 191 18.71 6.72 4.65
C ASN A 191 17.35 7.44 4.67
N MET A 192 16.38 6.94 5.44
CA MET A 192 15.06 7.55 5.52
C MET A 192 15.02 8.65 6.58
N HIS A 193 15.23 9.90 6.17
CA HIS A 193 15.17 11.08 7.05
C HIS A 193 13.74 11.62 7.18
N LYS A 194 12.79 10.80 7.62
CA LYS A 194 11.36 11.14 7.75
C LYS A 194 10.85 10.74 9.12
N ALA A 195 9.80 11.41 9.61
CA ALA A 195 9.15 10.98 10.84
C ALA A 195 8.50 9.61 10.63
N LEU A 196 8.73 8.68 11.55
CA LEU A 196 8.20 7.31 11.47
C LEU A 196 7.35 7.00 12.70
N LEU A 197 6.11 6.55 12.46
CA LEU A 197 5.23 5.98 13.48
C LEU A 197 4.95 4.53 13.15
N ILE A 198 5.39 3.63 14.02
CA ILE A 198 5.12 2.19 13.92
C ILE A 198 4.01 1.83 14.91
N MET A 199 2.95 1.22 14.41
CA MET A 199 1.84 0.70 15.22
C MET A 199 1.75 -0.80 15.02
N HIS A 200 2.00 -1.56 16.08
CA HIS A 200 1.98 -3.02 16.04
C HIS A 200 1.34 -3.57 17.32
N SER A 201 0.57 -4.65 17.19
CA SER A 201 0.03 -5.36 18.36
C SER A 201 1.06 -6.37 18.86
N PRO A 202 1.34 -6.44 20.16
CA PRO A 202 2.17 -7.52 20.71
C PRO A 202 1.48 -8.90 20.63
N GLU A 203 0.19 -8.93 20.27
CA GLU A 203 -0.60 -10.14 20.12
C GLU A 203 -0.94 -10.39 18.62
N ASP A 204 -0.14 -9.85 17.68
CA ASP A 204 -0.34 -10.09 16.26
C ASP A 204 0.10 -11.52 15.92
N GLU A 205 -0.85 -12.36 15.48
CA GLU A 205 -0.60 -13.77 15.15
C GLU A 205 -0.21 -13.96 13.67
N VAL A 206 -0.20 -12.88 12.87
CA VAL A 206 0.08 -12.94 11.43
C VAL A 206 1.45 -12.35 11.11
N VAL A 207 1.76 -11.23 11.72
CA VAL A 207 3.05 -10.55 11.59
C VAL A 207 3.63 -10.35 12.98
N ASP A 208 4.63 -11.13 13.33
CA ASP A 208 5.32 -11.02 14.62
C ASP A 208 5.95 -9.63 14.82
N ILE A 209 5.96 -9.16 16.08
CA ILE A 209 6.52 -7.85 16.46
C ILE A 209 8.04 -7.89 16.54
#